data_df69ff20b47808edd7fc723dbc344bca
#
_entry.id   df69ff20b47808edd7fc723dbc344bca
#
_cell.length_a   1.000
_cell.length_b   1.000
_cell.length_c   1.000
_cell.angle_alpha   90.00
_cell.angle_beta   90.00
_cell.angle_gamma   90.00
#
_symmetry.space_group_name_H-M   'P 1'
#
loop_
_entity.id
_entity.type
_entity.pdbx_description
1 polymer ?
#
loop_
_entity_poly.entity_id
_entity_poly.type
_entity_poly.pdbx_seq_one_letter_code
_entity_poly.pdbx_strand_id
1 'polypeptide(L)'
;MDSLYYSCFFFFGTIFGSFINVIIYRIPNGLSIIHPRSHCPNCKNQIPFYRNIPIFTYLIQNGRCHDCKNKISINYFTVELIIGIIWIFGAINYNQLNEVIYYNIISSLLLAIAYIDKKYFIIPLELSISIFIIILFYLFIFDNILGNFNGIIYGLGYLSFIFILTKIITKRQGLGYGDLQLIFILGFWISDIRILLVIFLSALFALLIWIFISIKDGFDKNRPLPFGTFLTITSIIVYPLEMEFLLF
;
A
#
# COMPACT_ATOMS: atom_id res chain seq x y z
N MET A 1 10.63 24.27 15.67
CA MET A 1 9.22 23.87 15.56
C MET A 1 9.04 22.60 14.73
N ASP A 2 9.95 22.34 13.79
CA ASP A 2 9.82 21.25 12.82
C ASP A 2 9.92 19.84 13.41
N SER A 3 10.76 19.63 14.43
CA SER A 3 10.92 18.28 15.04
C SER A 3 9.64 17.81 15.77
N LEU A 4 8.91 18.71 16.42
CA LEU A 4 7.64 18.38 17.06
C LEU A 4 6.57 18.04 16.03
N TYR A 5 6.51 18.81 14.94
CA TYR A 5 5.59 18.59 13.82
C TYR A 5 5.77 17.17 13.22
N TYR A 6 7.00 16.80 12.84
CA TYR A 6 7.29 15.47 12.29
C TYR A 6 7.06 14.34 13.31
N SER A 7 7.35 14.59 14.59
CA SER A 7 7.08 13.62 15.65
C SER A 7 5.58 13.35 15.81
N CYS A 8 4.74 14.39 15.69
CA CYS A 8 3.28 14.22 15.71
C CYS A 8 2.81 13.37 14.53
N PHE A 9 3.29 13.63 13.31
CA PHE A 9 2.92 12.81 12.15
C PHE A 9 3.38 11.37 12.29
N PHE A 10 4.59 11.13 12.79
CA PHE A 10 5.04 9.77 13.09
C PHE A 10 4.09 9.04 14.04
N PHE A 11 3.76 9.69 15.15
CA PHE A 11 2.88 9.10 16.16
C PHE A 11 1.48 8.79 15.61
N PHE A 12 0.86 9.74 14.91
CA PHE A 12 -0.43 9.50 14.26
C PHE A 12 -0.33 8.42 13.18
N GLY A 13 0.76 8.40 12.41
CA GLY A 13 1.03 7.36 11.43
C GLY A 13 1.11 5.98 12.06
N THR A 14 1.78 5.82 13.20
CA THR A 14 1.86 4.52 13.89
C THR A 14 0.50 4.07 14.40
N ILE A 15 -0.34 4.98 14.90
CA ILE A 15 -1.72 4.67 15.32
C ILE A 15 -2.54 4.18 14.12
N PHE A 16 -2.43 4.89 12.99
CA PHE A 16 -3.09 4.48 11.76
C PHE A 16 -2.54 3.13 11.27
N GLY A 17 -1.24 2.89 11.42
CA GLY A 17 -0.58 1.61 11.13
C GLY A 17 -1.15 0.43 11.92
N SER A 18 -1.46 0.65 13.19
CA SER A 18 -2.13 -0.36 14.02
C SER A 18 -3.52 -0.72 13.48
N PHE A 19 -4.27 0.28 12.98
CA PHE A 19 -5.54 0.04 12.29
C PHE A 19 -5.35 -0.69 10.96
N ILE A 20 -4.33 -0.33 10.18
CA ILE A 20 -3.99 -1.02 8.93
C ILE A 20 -3.67 -2.50 9.17
N ASN A 21 -3.02 -2.86 10.26
CA ASN A 21 -2.81 -4.27 10.63
C ASN A 21 -4.14 -5.03 10.78
N VAL A 22 -5.18 -4.39 11.32
CA VAL A 22 -6.52 -4.99 11.40
C VAL A 22 -7.09 -5.23 10.00
N ILE A 23 -6.96 -4.26 9.10
CA ILE A 23 -7.39 -4.34 7.70
C ILE A 23 -6.68 -5.50 6.98
N ILE A 24 -5.33 -5.56 7.06
CA ILE A 24 -4.52 -6.60 6.42
C ILE A 24 -4.93 -8.01 6.87
N TYR A 25 -5.30 -8.16 8.14
CA TYR A 25 -5.71 -9.46 8.66
C TYR A 25 -7.17 -9.79 8.34
N ARG A 26 -8.08 -8.83 8.49
CA ARG A 26 -9.53 -9.10 8.47
C ARG A 26 -10.15 -9.13 7.08
N ILE A 27 -9.78 -8.22 6.20
CA ILE A 27 -10.40 -8.14 4.87
C ILE A 27 -10.22 -9.43 4.07
N PRO A 28 -9.00 -10.01 3.94
CA PRO A 28 -8.83 -11.24 3.16
C PRO A 28 -9.54 -12.45 3.78
N ASN A 29 -9.84 -12.39 5.08
CA ASN A 29 -10.55 -13.46 5.79
C ASN A 29 -12.08 -13.24 5.87
N GLY A 30 -12.62 -12.21 5.22
CA GLY A 30 -14.05 -11.88 5.26
C GLY A 30 -14.57 -11.48 6.64
N LEU A 31 -13.68 -10.97 7.52
CA LEU A 31 -14.02 -10.59 8.89
C LEU A 31 -14.36 -9.10 8.99
N SER A 32 -15.31 -8.75 9.87
CA SER A 32 -15.64 -7.34 10.13
C SER A 32 -14.43 -6.58 10.70
N ILE A 33 -14.14 -5.40 10.12
CA ILE A 33 -13.09 -4.51 10.60
C ILE A 33 -13.46 -3.80 11.93
N ILE A 34 -14.75 -3.77 12.29
CA ILE A 34 -15.27 -3.07 13.47
C ILE A 34 -15.35 -4.02 14.67
N HIS A 35 -15.93 -5.20 14.50
CA HIS A 35 -16.16 -6.18 15.57
C HIS A 35 -15.54 -7.54 15.24
N PRO A 36 -15.05 -8.27 16.26
CA PRO A 36 -14.83 -7.88 17.66
C PRO A 36 -13.63 -6.93 17.81
N ARG A 37 -13.45 -6.33 19.00
CA ARG A 37 -12.26 -5.53 19.35
C ARG A 37 -10.98 -6.35 19.16
N SER A 38 -9.83 -5.67 19.14
CA SER A 38 -8.50 -6.30 19.03
C SER A 38 -8.32 -7.35 20.14
N HIS A 39 -7.94 -8.55 19.77
CA HIS A 39 -7.75 -9.68 20.68
C HIS A 39 -6.55 -10.53 20.22
N CYS A 40 -5.97 -11.25 21.16
CA CYS A 40 -4.90 -12.19 20.83
C CYS A 40 -5.45 -13.36 19.98
N PRO A 41 -4.85 -13.70 18.82
CA PRO A 41 -5.33 -14.79 18.00
C PRO A 41 -5.23 -16.15 18.69
N ASN A 42 -4.33 -16.30 19.67
CA ASN A 42 -4.10 -17.56 20.37
C ASN A 42 -5.02 -17.76 21.59
N CYS A 43 -4.99 -16.83 22.58
CA CYS A 43 -5.79 -16.95 23.80
C CYS A 43 -7.16 -16.26 23.71
N LYS A 44 -7.49 -15.55 22.63
CA LYS A 44 -8.74 -14.82 22.41
C LYS A 44 -9.03 -13.68 23.40
N ASN A 45 -8.14 -13.41 24.36
CA ASN A 45 -8.30 -12.32 25.32
C ASN A 45 -8.27 -10.98 24.58
N GLN A 46 -9.18 -10.08 24.95
CA GLN A 46 -9.22 -8.72 24.42
C GLN A 46 -7.99 -7.94 24.83
N ILE A 47 -7.45 -7.15 23.92
CA ILE A 47 -6.32 -6.27 24.17
C ILE A 47 -6.86 -4.91 24.61
N PRO A 48 -6.61 -4.49 25.89
CA PRO A 48 -7.01 -3.16 26.34
C PRO A 48 -6.28 -2.09 25.53
N PHE A 49 -6.89 -0.89 25.40
CA PHE A 49 -6.36 0.20 24.55
C PHE A 49 -4.93 0.62 24.93
N TYR A 50 -4.59 0.66 26.22
CA TYR A 50 -3.26 1.03 26.72
C TYR A 50 -2.18 -0.03 26.41
N ARG A 51 -2.58 -1.25 26.06
CA ARG A 51 -1.69 -2.32 25.55
C ARG A 51 -1.72 -2.44 24.03
N ASN A 52 -2.38 -1.52 23.35
CA ASN A 52 -2.42 -1.43 21.89
C ASN A 52 -1.74 -0.16 21.38
N ILE A 53 -0.84 0.45 22.20
CA ILE A 53 -0.03 1.58 21.78
C ILE A 53 1.01 1.07 20.77
N PRO A 54 0.95 1.54 19.50
CA PRO A 54 1.78 1.00 18.44
C PRO A 54 3.26 1.12 18.77
N ILE A 55 4.05 0.18 18.26
CA ILE A 55 5.51 0.09 18.46
C ILE A 55 5.90 -0.11 19.94
N PHE A 56 5.51 0.81 20.82
CA PHE A 56 5.90 0.79 22.24
C PHE A 56 5.47 -0.49 22.95
N THR A 57 4.22 -0.90 22.77
CA THR A 57 3.71 -2.10 23.43
C THR A 57 4.42 -3.36 22.93
N TYR A 58 4.71 -3.43 21.63
CA TYR A 58 5.48 -4.53 21.07
C TYR A 58 6.88 -4.64 21.68
N LEU A 59 7.58 -3.52 21.83
CA LEU A 59 8.92 -3.45 22.41
C LEU A 59 8.91 -3.81 23.91
N ILE A 60 8.00 -3.21 24.69
CA ILE A 60 7.89 -3.46 26.14
C ILE A 60 7.53 -4.93 26.43
N GLN A 61 6.68 -5.52 25.60
CA GLN A 61 6.26 -6.93 25.76
C GLN A 61 7.24 -7.93 25.08
N ASN A 62 8.38 -7.44 24.53
CA ASN A 62 9.34 -8.27 23.80
C ASN A 62 8.68 -9.13 22.70
N GLY A 63 7.71 -8.57 21.98
CA GLY A 63 6.97 -9.24 20.90
C GLY A 63 6.14 -10.43 21.37
N ARG A 64 5.64 -10.44 22.61
CA ARG A 64 4.84 -11.54 23.17
C ARG A 64 3.52 -11.04 23.75
N CYS A 65 2.48 -11.86 23.65
CA CYS A 65 1.22 -11.58 24.31
C CYS A 65 1.41 -11.49 25.82
N HIS A 66 0.79 -10.48 26.44
CA HIS A 66 0.88 -10.29 27.89
C HIS A 66 0.35 -11.49 28.68
N ASP A 67 -0.77 -12.07 28.23
CA ASP A 67 -1.50 -13.10 28.98
C ASP A 67 -0.95 -14.52 28.70
N CYS A 68 -0.88 -14.93 27.43
CA CYS A 68 -0.45 -16.29 27.08
C CYS A 68 1.04 -16.41 26.67
N LYS A 69 1.79 -15.30 26.66
CA LYS A 69 3.22 -15.22 26.29
C LYS A 69 3.56 -15.74 24.87
N ASN A 70 2.55 -16.05 24.06
CA ASN A 70 2.78 -16.45 22.68
C ASN A 70 3.37 -15.31 21.85
N LYS A 71 4.21 -15.64 20.84
CA LYS A 71 4.89 -14.67 19.99
C LYS A 71 3.88 -13.90 19.12
N ILE A 72 4.00 -12.59 19.10
CA ILE A 72 3.31 -11.69 18.18
C ILE A 72 4.14 -11.57 16.90
N SER A 73 3.51 -11.70 15.74
CA SER A 73 4.21 -11.57 14.47
C SER A 73 4.92 -10.22 14.34
N ILE A 74 6.16 -10.24 13.88
CA ILE A 74 6.96 -9.02 13.62
C ILE A 74 6.28 -8.11 12.58
N ASN A 75 5.41 -8.65 11.74
CA ASN A 75 4.69 -7.88 10.74
C ASN A 75 3.85 -6.75 11.35
N TYR A 76 3.30 -6.92 12.56
CA TYR A 76 2.56 -5.87 13.24
C TYR A 76 3.44 -4.65 13.50
N PHE A 77 4.62 -4.89 14.07
CA PHE A 77 5.61 -3.85 14.33
C PHE A 77 6.11 -3.18 13.02
N THR A 78 6.42 -3.98 12.01
CA THR A 78 6.94 -3.45 10.73
C THR A 78 5.93 -2.58 10.00
N VAL A 79 4.65 -2.96 9.97
CA VAL A 79 3.59 -2.14 9.35
C VAL A 79 3.43 -0.83 10.09
N GLU A 80 3.37 -0.84 11.43
CA GLU A 80 3.24 0.37 12.24
C GLU A 80 4.43 1.33 12.01
N LEU A 81 5.65 0.79 11.97
CA LEU A 81 6.86 1.57 11.75
C LEU A 81 6.89 2.18 10.33
N ILE A 82 6.60 1.37 9.31
CA ILE A 82 6.63 1.82 7.91
C ILE A 82 5.58 2.92 7.70
N ILE A 83 4.37 2.78 8.23
CA ILE A 83 3.33 3.81 8.10
C ILE A 83 3.73 5.08 8.85
N GLY A 84 4.32 4.97 10.05
CA GLY A 84 4.88 6.12 10.74
C GLY A 84 5.92 6.88 9.90
N ILE A 85 6.81 6.16 9.21
CA ILE A 85 7.80 6.75 8.29
C ILE A 85 7.13 7.39 7.06
N ILE A 86 6.15 6.73 6.45
CA ILE A 86 5.38 7.29 5.32
C ILE A 86 4.70 8.60 5.73
N TRP A 87 4.17 8.70 6.94
CA TRP A 87 3.51 9.90 7.42
C TRP A 87 4.49 11.07 7.62
N ILE A 88 5.71 10.80 8.09
CA ILE A 88 6.78 11.82 8.10
C ILE A 88 7.13 12.21 6.66
N PHE A 89 7.28 11.23 5.77
CA PHE A 89 7.63 11.49 4.37
C PHE A 89 6.60 12.39 3.68
N GLY A 90 5.30 12.17 3.90
CA GLY A 90 4.25 13.07 3.43
C GLY A 90 4.36 14.47 4.03
N ALA A 91 4.64 14.57 5.34
CA ALA A 91 4.79 15.85 6.01
C ALA A 91 6.04 16.66 5.56
N ILE A 92 7.06 15.98 5.00
CA ILE A 92 8.25 16.63 4.43
C ILE A 92 7.96 17.16 3.01
N ASN A 93 7.20 16.41 2.21
CA ASN A 93 7.01 16.71 0.78
C ASN A 93 5.86 17.70 0.51
N TYR A 94 4.91 17.85 1.43
CA TYR A 94 3.75 18.72 1.25
C TYR A 94 3.66 19.79 2.31
N ASN A 95 3.31 21.01 1.90
CA ASN A 95 3.20 22.16 2.79
C ASN A 95 1.77 22.35 3.34
N GLN A 96 0.76 21.95 2.58
CA GLN A 96 -0.64 22.07 2.98
C GLN A 96 -1.10 20.83 3.74
N LEU A 97 -1.76 21.06 4.88
CA LEU A 97 -2.21 19.96 5.75
C LEU A 97 -3.17 18.98 5.05
N ASN A 98 -4.04 19.48 4.17
CA ASN A 98 -4.94 18.66 3.37
C ASN A 98 -4.19 17.71 2.42
N GLU A 99 -3.11 18.17 1.77
CA GLU A 99 -2.26 17.35 0.90
C GLU A 99 -1.52 16.29 1.69
N VAL A 100 -0.95 16.66 2.85
CA VAL A 100 -0.26 15.72 3.75
C VAL A 100 -1.20 14.61 4.19
N ILE A 101 -2.41 14.95 4.64
CA ILE A 101 -3.39 13.97 5.11
C ILE A 101 -3.85 13.08 3.95
N TYR A 102 -4.13 13.67 2.80
CA TYR A 102 -4.55 12.97 1.60
C TYR A 102 -3.52 11.92 1.17
N TYR A 103 -2.26 12.34 0.99
CA TYR A 103 -1.15 11.46 0.65
C TYR A 103 -0.98 10.34 1.68
N ASN A 104 -0.96 10.67 2.96
CA ASN A 104 -0.70 9.73 4.05
C ASN A 104 -1.80 8.66 4.17
N ILE A 105 -3.07 9.03 4.03
CA ILE A 105 -4.18 8.08 4.10
C ILE A 105 -4.12 7.11 2.91
N ILE A 106 -3.98 7.63 1.68
CA ILE A 106 -3.93 6.78 0.47
C ILE A 106 -2.72 5.85 0.52
N SER A 107 -1.53 6.37 0.83
CA SER A 107 -0.31 5.58 0.94
C SER A 107 -0.42 4.46 1.98
N SER A 108 -1.09 4.72 3.10
CA SER A 108 -1.34 3.70 4.13
C SER A 108 -2.27 2.59 3.64
N LEU A 109 -3.34 2.94 2.91
CA LEU A 109 -4.25 1.95 2.30
C LEU A 109 -3.58 1.16 1.18
N LEU A 110 -2.75 1.81 0.36
CA LEU A 110 -1.94 1.15 -0.66
C LEU A 110 -0.94 0.17 -0.03
N LEU A 111 -0.34 0.53 1.11
CA LEU A 111 0.52 -0.39 1.85
C LEU A 111 -0.26 -1.60 2.37
N ALA A 112 -1.53 -1.42 2.81
CA ALA A 112 -2.39 -2.56 3.16
C ALA A 112 -2.58 -3.51 1.97
N ILE A 113 -2.88 -2.97 0.78
CA ILE A 113 -2.99 -3.75 -0.46
C ILE A 113 -1.67 -4.50 -0.74
N ALA A 114 -0.50 -3.82 -0.59
CA ALA A 114 0.80 -4.46 -0.79
C ALA A 114 1.00 -5.69 0.11
N TYR A 115 0.67 -5.57 1.40
CA TYR A 115 0.81 -6.70 2.33
C TYR A 115 -0.18 -7.83 2.05
N ILE A 116 -1.39 -7.50 1.61
CA ILE A 116 -2.41 -8.50 1.24
C ILE A 116 -2.00 -9.21 -0.05
N ASP A 117 -1.60 -8.47 -1.08
CA ASP A 117 -1.16 -9.03 -2.37
C ASP A 117 0.08 -9.92 -2.19
N LYS A 118 1.07 -9.46 -1.42
CA LYS A 118 2.27 -10.25 -1.11
C LYS A 118 1.96 -11.60 -0.47
N LYS A 119 0.89 -11.69 0.32
CA LYS A 119 0.55 -12.91 1.09
C LYS A 119 -0.49 -13.78 0.42
N TYR A 120 -1.48 -13.16 -0.21
CA TYR A 120 -2.66 -13.86 -0.71
C TYR A 120 -2.81 -13.78 -2.24
N PHE A 121 -2.02 -12.95 -2.93
CA PHE A 121 -2.11 -12.68 -4.37
C PHE A 121 -3.49 -12.18 -4.80
N ILE A 122 -4.11 -11.37 -3.95
CA ILE A 122 -5.41 -10.73 -4.21
C ILE A 122 -5.34 -9.24 -3.93
N ILE A 123 -6.07 -8.46 -4.72
CA ILE A 123 -6.29 -7.03 -4.51
C ILE A 123 -7.75 -6.86 -4.07
N PRO A 124 -8.03 -6.54 -2.78
CA PRO A 124 -9.39 -6.43 -2.28
C PRO A 124 -10.14 -5.27 -2.94
N LEU A 125 -11.32 -5.58 -3.46
CA LEU A 125 -12.16 -4.58 -4.13
C LEU A 125 -12.62 -3.48 -3.15
N GLU A 126 -12.89 -3.84 -1.91
CA GLU A 126 -13.33 -2.92 -0.85
C GLU A 126 -12.29 -1.82 -0.58
N LEU A 127 -11.00 -2.19 -0.52
CA LEU A 127 -9.93 -1.22 -0.34
C LEU A 127 -9.75 -0.34 -1.57
N SER A 128 -9.84 -0.92 -2.76
CA SER A 128 -9.75 -0.21 -4.03
C SER A 128 -10.86 0.83 -4.16
N ILE A 129 -12.10 0.46 -3.87
CA ILE A 129 -13.23 1.38 -3.86
C ILE A 129 -13.04 2.48 -2.81
N SER A 130 -12.57 2.13 -1.60
CA SER A 130 -12.32 3.11 -0.54
C SER A 130 -11.29 4.15 -0.96
N ILE A 131 -10.18 3.73 -1.56
CA ILE A 131 -9.15 4.64 -2.10
C ILE A 131 -9.75 5.53 -3.18
N PHE A 132 -10.49 4.96 -4.12
CA PHE A 132 -11.12 5.71 -5.21
C PHE A 132 -12.09 6.77 -4.72
N ILE A 133 -12.92 6.45 -3.71
CA ILE A 133 -13.83 7.42 -3.08
C ILE A 133 -13.05 8.56 -2.42
N ILE A 134 -11.95 8.25 -1.72
CA ILE A 134 -11.12 9.27 -1.06
C ILE A 134 -10.50 10.21 -2.12
N ILE A 135 -10.01 9.67 -3.24
CA ILE A 135 -9.46 10.46 -4.34
C ILE A 135 -10.55 11.38 -4.92
N LEU A 136 -11.73 10.84 -5.26
CA LEU A 136 -12.83 11.64 -5.80
C LEU A 136 -13.26 12.75 -4.85
N PHE A 137 -13.37 12.46 -3.56
CA PHE A 137 -13.73 13.45 -2.55
C PHE A 137 -12.72 14.58 -2.45
N TYR A 138 -11.42 14.24 -2.47
CA TYR A 138 -10.35 15.23 -2.44
C TYR A 138 -10.37 16.14 -3.68
N LEU A 139 -10.46 15.54 -4.86
CA LEU A 139 -10.50 16.29 -6.13
C LEU A 139 -11.75 17.16 -6.25
N PHE A 140 -12.89 16.71 -5.75
CA PHE A 140 -14.12 17.50 -5.76
C PHE A 140 -14.01 18.78 -4.92
N ILE A 141 -13.26 18.75 -3.82
CA ILE A 141 -13.14 19.89 -2.88
C ILE A 141 -11.96 20.79 -3.23
N PHE A 142 -10.81 20.23 -3.61
CA PHE A 142 -9.54 20.96 -3.64
C PHE A 142 -8.92 21.07 -5.02
N ASP A 143 -9.38 20.29 -6.00
CA ASP A 143 -8.73 20.20 -7.32
C ASP A 143 -9.77 20.00 -8.45
N ASN A 144 -9.30 19.82 -9.68
CA ASN A 144 -10.13 19.63 -10.85
C ASN A 144 -10.13 18.15 -11.30
N ILE A 145 -11.29 17.51 -11.19
CA ILE A 145 -11.47 16.10 -11.58
C ILE A 145 -11.05 15.83 -13.04
N LEU A 146 -11.28 16.79 -13.94
CA LEU A 146 -11.02 16.59 -15.38
C LEU A 146 -9.54 16.42 -15.73
N GLY A 147 -8.63 17.00 -14.96
CA GLY A 147 -7.19 16.88 -15.19
C GLY A 147 -6.64 15.46 -14.93
N ASN A 148 -7.32 14.68 -14.10
CA ASN A 148 -6.81 13.40 -13.63
C ASN A 148 -7.09 12.21 -14.57
N PHE A 149 -7.85 12.40 -15.65
CA PHE A 149 -8.11 11.33 -16.62
C PHE A 149 -6.89 10.92 -17.44
N ASN A 150 -5.91 11.81 -17.61
CA ASN A 150 -4.70 11.51 -18.41
C ASN A 150 -3.93 10.32 -17.82
N GLY A 151 -3.75 10.26 -16.52
CA GLY A 151 -3.07 9.14 -15.87
C GLY A 151 -3.79 7.80 -16.08
N ILE A 152 -5.13 7.80 -16.12
CA ILE A 152 -5.90 6.59 -16.44
C ILE A 152 -5.61 6.16 -17.88
N ILE A 153 -5.66 7.08 -18.84
CA ILE A 153 -5.44 6.79 -20.25
C ILE A 153 -4.04 6.17 -20.42
N TYR A 154 -3.01 6.78 -19.84
CA TYR A 154 -1.64 6.28 -19.93
C TYR A 154 -1.48 4.95 -19.18
N GLY A 155 -1.91 4.86 -17.93
CA GLY A 155 -1.68 3.68 -17.08
C GLY A 155 -2.51 2.49 -17.54
N LEU A 156 -3.83 2.65 -17.59
CA LEU A 156 -4.74 1.58 -17.98
C LEU A 156 -4.57 1.20 -19.44
N GLY A 157 -4.39 2.19 -20.32
CA GLY A 157 -4.17 1.95 -21.74
C GLY A 157 -2.92 1.11 -21.98
N TYR A 158 -1.78 1.50 -21.38
CA TYR A 158 -0.52 0.77 -21.52
C TYR A 158 -0.59 -0.64 -20.91
N LEU A 159 -1.08 -0.77 -19.68
CA LEU A 159 -1.14 -2.08 -19.02
C LEU A 159 -2.16 -3.01 -19.68
N SER A 160 -3.30 -2.49 -20.16
CA SER A 160 -4.28 -3.26 -20.93
C SER A 160 -3.72 -3.73 -22.27
N PHE A 161 -2.93 -2.90 -22.94
CA PHE A 161 -2.24 -3.29 -24.18
C PHE A 161 -1.29 -4.47 -23.92
N ILE A 162 -0.45 -4.39 -22.87
CA ILE A 162 0.44 -5.50 -22.50
C ILE A 162 -0.37 -6.75 -22.11
N PHE A 163 -1.47 -6.60 -21.37
CA PHE A 163 -2.32 -7.71 -20.98
C PHE A 163 -2.90 -8.45 -22.19
N ILE A 164 -3.41 -7.71 -23.18
CA ILE A 164 -3.96 -8.28 -24.42
C ILE A 164 -2.84 -8.95 -25.23
N LEU A 165 -1.70 -8.27 -25.39
CA LEU A 165 -0.56 -8.77 -26.16
C LEU A 165 -0.02 -10.08 -25.56
N THR A 166 0.20 -10.12 -24.25
CA THR A 166 0.67 -11.33 -23.56
C THR A 166 -0.33 -12.48 -23.69
N LYS A 167 -1.62 -12.21 -23.57
CA LYS A 167 -2.69 -13.22 -23.73
C LYS A 167 -2.72 -13.81 -25.14
N ILE A 168 -2.51 -12.97 -26.18
CA ILE A 168 -2.49 -13.43 -27.59
C ILE A 168 -1.24 -14.28 -27.86
N ILE A 169 -0.05 -13.82 -27.42
CA ILE A 169 1.22 -14.48 -27.70
C ILE A 169 1.39 -15.77 -26.90
N THR A 170 1.12 -15.72 -25.59
CA THR A 170 1.42 -16.84 -24.67
C THR A 170 0.24 -17.78 -24.48
N LYS A 171 -0.97 -17.38 -24.90
CA LYS A 171 -2.24 -18.06 -24.59
C LYS A 171 -2.47 -18.28 -23.09
N ARG A 172 -1.77 -17.55 -22.22
CA ARG A 172 -1.87 -17.60 -20.76
C ARG A 172 -2.15 -16.20 -20.23
N GLN A 173 -2.78 -16.12 -19.08
CA GLN A 173 -2.92 -14.85 -18.37
C GLN A 173 -1.59 -14.50 -17.71
N GLY A 174 -0.90 -13.49 -18.24
CA GLY A 174 0.37 -13.00 -17.67
C GLY A 174 0.19 -11.98 -16.55
N LEU A 175 -0.99 -11.33 -16.47
CA LEU A 175 -1.35 -10.31 -15.47
C LEU A 175 -2.70 -10.64 -14.85
N GLY A 176 -2.89 -10.29 -13.57
CA GLY A 176 -4.17 -10.43 -12.88
C GLY A 176 -5.15 -9.30 -13.24
N TYR A 177 -6.45 -9.58 -13.19
CA TYR A 177 -7.48 -8.53 -13.30
C TYR A 177 -7.39 -7.51 -12.16
N GLY A 178 -6.91 -7.94 -10.98
CA GLY A 178 -6.66 -7.04 -9.85
C GLY A 178 -5.60 -5.98 -10.16
N ASP A 179 -4.57 -6.32 -10.95
CA ASP A 179 -3.55 -5.35 -11.35
C ASP A 179 -4.14 -4.26 -12.26
N LEU A 180 -5.08 -4.61 -13.16
CA LEU A 180 -5.81 -3.65 -13.99
C LEU A 180 -6.73 -2.75 -13.15
N GLN A 181 -7.41 -3.32 -12.15
CA GLN A 181 -8.20 -2.56 -11.19
C GLN A 181 -7.33 -1.58 -10.41
N LEU A 182 -6.17 -2.02 -9.96
CA LEU A 182 -5.25 -1.19 -9.18
C LEU A 182 -4.67 -0.05 -10.02
N ILE A 183 -4.21 -0.33 -11.27
CA ILE A 183 -3.64 0.69 -12.13
C ILE A 183 -4.65 1.76 -12.56
N PHE A 184 -5.94 1.41 -12.64
CA PHE A 184 -7.01 2.38 -12.85
C PHE A 184 -7.04 3.42 -11.72
N ILE A 185 -7.00 2.97 -10.48
CA ILE A 185 -7.02 3.84 -9.30
C ILE A 185 -5.72 4.65 -9.18
N LEU A 186 -4.59 4.00 -9.38
CA LEU A 186 -3.28 4.66 -9.36
C LEU A 186 -3.14 5.69 -10.47
N GLY A 187 -3.67 5.42 -11.68
CA GLY A 187 -3.71 6.37 -12.77
C GLY A 187 -4.53 7.61 -12.44
N PHE A 188 -5.65 7.42 -11.72
CA PHE A 188 -6.47 8.52 -11.25
C PHE A 188 -5.80 9.32 -10.13
N TRP A 189 -5.04 8.66 -9.26
CA TRP A 189 -4.28 9.29 -8.18
C TRP A 189 -3.08 10.10 -8.70
N ILE A 190 -2.27 9.52 -9.59
CA ILE A 190 -1.03 10.12 -10.11
C ILE A 190 -1.32 11.16 -11.21
N SER A 191 -2.45 11.02 -11.90
CA SER A 191 -3.03 11.97 -12.87
C SER A 191 -2.25 12.26 -14.17
N ASP A 192 -1.00 11.87 -14.29
CA ASP A 192 -0.12 12.22 -15.41
C ASP A 192 0.73 11.05 -15.92
N ILE A 193 1.72 11.36 -16.79
CA ILE A 193 2.62 10.38 -17.42
C ILE A 193 3.50 9.63 -16.40
N ARG A 194 3.65 10.12 -15.16
CA ARG A 194 4.41 9.44 -14.08
C ARG A 194 3.89 8.03 -13.80
N ILE A 195 2.65 7.74 -14.14
CA ILE A 195 2.10 6.38 -14.02
C ILE A 195 2.89 5.35 -14.88
N LEU A 196 3.44 5.75 -16.01
CA LEU A 196 4.30 4.88 -16.83
C LEU A 196 5.61 4.58 -16.11
N LEU A 197 6.17 5.57 -15.40
CA LEU A 197 7.35 5.37 -14.53
C LEU A 197 7.04 4.38 -13.40
N VAL A 198 5.87 4.48 -12.78
CA VAL A 198 5.41 3.51 -11.77
C VAL A 198 5.36 2.10 -12.34
N ILE A 199 4.75 1.91 -13.51
CA ILE A 199 4.66 0.59 -14.16
C ILE A 199 6.05 0.06 -14.48
N PHE A 200 6.92 0.90 -15.04
CA PHE A 200 8.29 0.52 -15.39
C PHE A 200 9.11 0.10 -14.16
N LEU A 201 9.12 0.91 -13.11
CA LEU A 201 9.84 0.60 -11.87
C LEU A 201 9.27 -0.64 -11.18
N SER A 202 7.95 -0.82 -11.20
CA SER A 202 7.30 -2.01 -10.64
C SER A 202 7.74 -3.28 -11.37
N ALA A 203 7.78 -3.24 -12.69
CA ALA A 203 8.25 -4.36 -13.52
C ALA A 203 9.75 -4.63 -13.27
N LEU A 204 10.56 -3.58 -13.15
CA LEU A 204 11.99 -3.70 -12.86
C LEU A 204 12.23 -4.35 -11.49
N PHE A 205 11.57 -3.88 -10.43
CA PHE A 205 11.71 -4.48 -9.09
C PHE A 205 11.18 -5.91 -9.04
N ALA A 206 10.06 -6.20 -9.70
CA ALA A 206 9.54 -7.56 -9.82
C ALA A 206 10.57 -8.49 -10.50
N LEU A 207 11.19 -8.02 -11.59
CA LEU A 207 12.23 -8.76 -12.31
C LEU A 207 13.47 -9.00 -11.44
N LEU A 208 13.95 -7.97 -10.73
CA LEU A 208 15.11 -8.10 -9.84
C LEU A 208 14.86 -9.11 -8.72
N ILE A 209 13.68 -9.07 -8.10
CA ILE A 209 13.30 -10.03 -7.07
C ILE A 209 13.15 -11.44 -7.66
N TRP A 210 12.56 -11.57 -8.85
CA TRP A 210 12.47 -12.86 -9.53
C TRP A 210 13.85 -13.47 -9.82
N ILE A 211 14.79 -12.67 -10.31
CA ILE A 211 16.19 -13.08 -10.56
C ILE A 211 16.83 -13.54 -9.25
N PHE A 212 16.73 -12.73 -8.17
CA PHE A 212 17.30 -13.05 -6.88
C PHE A 212 16.79 -14.39 -6.32
N ILE A 213 15.46 -14.61 -6.38
CA ILE A 213 14.86 -15.86 -5.92
C ILE A 213 15.26 -17.03 -6.84
N SER A 214 15.38 -16.80 -8.15
CA SER A 214 15.79 -17.84 -9.11
C SER A 214 17.24 -18.28 -8.92
N ILE A 215 18.11 -17.38 -8.49
CA ILE A 215 19.51 -17.72 -8.14
C ILE A 215 19.53 -18.55 -6.84
N LYS A 216 18.67 -18.23 -5.87
CA LYS A 216 18.66 -18.88 -4.55
C LYS A 216 17.96 -20.24 -4.57
N ASP A 217 16.78 -20.31 -5.17
CA ASP A 217 15.85 -21.45 -5.06
C ASP A 217 15.69 -22.22 -6.39
N GLY A 218 16.49 -21.88 -7.41
CA GLY A 218 16.41 -22.47 -8.75
C GLY A 218 15.43 -21.75 -9.68
N PHE A 219 15.64 -21.92 -10.98
CA PHE A 219 14.85 -21.30 -12.03
C PHE A 219 13.47 -21.93 -12.17
N ASP A 220 12.42 -21.13 -11.97
CA ASP A 220 11.03 -21.50 -12.26
C ASP A 220 10.33 -20.38 -13.02
N LYS A 221 10.06 -20.65 -14.32
CA LYS A 221 9.37 -19.70 -15.21
C LYS A 221 7.91 -19.42 -14.85
N ASN A 222 7.28 -20.29 -14.05
CA ASN A 222 5.87 -20.18 -13.67
C ASN A 222 5.71 -19.61 -12.25
N ARG A 223 6.79 -19.19 -11.59
CA ARG A 223 6.75 -18.65 -10.23
C ARG A 223 5.87 -17.39 -10.19
N PRO A 224 4.78 -17.41 -9.42
CA PRO A 224 3.93 -16.22 -9.28
C PRO A 224 4.67 -15.12 -8.52
N LEU A 225 4.49 -13.88 -8.94
CA LEU A 225 4.97 -12.69 -8.24
C LEU A 225 3.79 -11.78 -7.92
N PRO A 226 3.76 -11.19 -6.73
CA PRO A 226 2.72 -10.24 -6.35
C PRO A 226 2.98 -8.88 -7.03
N PHE A 227 2.49 -8.70 -8.26
CA PHE A 227 2.76 -7.49 -9.03
C PHE A 227 2.11 -6.24 -8.42
N GLY A 228 0.92 -6.38 -7.84
CA GLY A 228 0.25 -5.32 -7.11
C GLY A 228 1.07 -4.75 -5.94
N THR A 229 1.87 -5.59 -5.28
CA THR A 229 2.80 -5.15 -4.23
C THR A 229 3.82 -4.14 -4.77
N PHE A 230 4.40 -4.41 -5.94
CA PHE A 230 5.37 -3.50 -6.56
C PHE A 230 4.70 -2.22 -7.06
N LEU A 231 3.50 -2.34 -7.67
CA LEU A 231 2.73 -1.18 -8.13
C LEU A 231 2.40 -0.21 -7.00
N THR A 232 1.97 -0.72 -5.86
CA THR A 232 1.63 0.12 -4.70
C THR A 232 2.86 0.79 -4.08
N ILE A 233 3.96 0.05 -3.88
CA ILE A 233 5.18 0.61 -3.28
C ILE A 233 5.79 1.68 -4.18
N THR A 234 5.89 1.41 -5.48
CA THR A 234 6.46 2.38 -6.43
C THR A 234 5.58 3.62 -6.57
N SER A 235 4.26 3.49 -6.53
CA SER A 235 3.38 4.66 -6.59
C SER A 235 3.49 5.55 -5.36
N ILE A 236 3.65 4.99 -4.15
CA ILE A 236 3.91 5.76 -2.94
C ILE A 236 5.19 6.60 -3.07
N ILE A 237 6.23 6.04 -3.69
CA ILE A 237 7.51 6.72 -3.86
C ILE A 237 7.46 7.77 -4.98
N VAL A 238 6.81 7.44 -6.09
CA VAL A 238 6.79 8.28 -7.30
C VAL A 238 5.79 9.44 -7.18
N TYR A 239 4.70 9.28 -6.45
CA TYR A 239 3.66 10.31 -6.33
C TYR A 239 4.18 11.68 -5.92
N PRO A 240 5.04 11.85 -4.89
CA PRO A 240 5.56 13.15 -4.48
C PRO A 240 6.71 13.67 -5.35
N LEU A 241 7.18 12.91 -6.35
CA LEU A 241 8.26 13.39 -7.22
C LEU A 241 7.68 14.40 -8.24
N GLU A 242 8.07 15.64 -8.12
CA GLU A 242 7.79 16.66 -9.13
C GLU A 242 8.64 16.39 -10.37
N MET A 243 8.01 16.19 -11.52
CA MET A 243 8.69 15.89 -12.79
C MET A 243 9.04 17.17 -13.56
N GLU A 244 9.56 18.19 -12.91
CA GLU A 244 10.13 19.34 -13.64
C GLU A 244 11.38 18.95 -14.46
N PHE A 245 12.02 17.82 -14.14
CA PHE A 245 13.28 17.38 -14.75
C PHE A 245 13.16 16.54 -16.04
N LEU A 246 11.98 16.09 -16.43
CA LEU A 246 11.82 15.17 -17.59
C LEU A 246 11.15 15.82 -18.83
N LEU A 247 10.93 17.13 -18.81
CA LEU A 247 10.36 17.87 -19.96
C LEU A 247 11.37 18.77 -20.67
N PHE A 248 12.68 18.49 -20.53
CA PHE A 248 13.73 19.12 -21.33
C PHE A 248 14.37 18.10 -22.30
#